data_b0372ab5f2d9e3d0702795192b89035f
#
_entry.id   b0372ab5f2d9e3d0702795192b89035f
#
_cell.length_a   1.000
_cell.length_b   1.000
_cell.length_c   1.000
_cell.angle_alpha   90.00
_cell.angle_beta   90.00
_cell.angle_gamma   90.00
#
_symmetry.space_group_name_H-M   'P 1'
#
loop_
_entity.id
_entity.type
_entity.pdbx_description
1 polymer ?
#
loop_
_entity_poly.entity_id
_entity_poly.type
_entity_poly.pdbx_seq_one_letter_code
_entity_poly.pdbx_strand_id
1 'polypeptide(L)'
;MSRTPAAHRRPRAALAMGADAAAAVLSPGSLAALAEVCTLAPLPAIDDFTTEAARAVLADTEVLVTGWGCPPIHAGVLAAAPELRAVVHTAGTVRGHVTDACWDRGIEVSSAAAANALPVAEYTLAMILLSGKRVLERARDFRATRVRDAWLATPPQVGNYRRTVGILSASLIGRRVIELLRPYDLRVLLHDPYVTDEEAAALGVRPVGLAELFAESDVVSVHTPLLPATTGLVSRALLTTMRPDAVLINTSRGAVVDQDALTDVLRADRVRAVIDVTDPDPLPADHPLWDCDNAVITPHLAGSQGNELRRLADLAVGEVARWAAGDGFAHPVRRERLAFLA
;
A
#
# COMPACT_ATOMS: atom_id res chain seq x y z
N MET A 1 -14.53 -16.87 40.96
CA MET A 1 -15.75 -16.87 40.14
C MET A 1 -15.35 -17.17 38.71
N SER A 2 -15.59 -18.41 38.28
CA SER A 2 -15.27 -18.87 36.91
C SER A 2 -16.25 -18.20 35.96
N ARG A 3 -15.75 -17.34 35.05
CA ARG A 3 -16.56 -16.84 33.93
C ARG A 3 -16.81 -18.02 32.99
N THR A 4 -18.03 -18.45 32.90
CA THR A 4 -18.48 -19.36 31.84
C THR A 4 -18.11 -18.71 30.48
N PRO A 5 -17.46 -19.43 29.55
CA PRO A 5 -17.21 -18.86 28.23
C PRO A 5 -18.56 -18.48 27.60
N ALA A 6 -18.74 -17.22 27.27
CA ALA A 6 -19.88 -16.78 26.46
C ALA A 6 -19.89 -17.64 25.19
N ALA A 7 -21.03 -18.24 24.86
CA ALA A 7 -21.21 -18.96 23.61
C ALA A 7 -20.77 -18.00 22.49
N HIS A 8 -19.75 -18.40 21.69
CA HIS A 8 -19.25 -17.59 20.61
C HIS A 8 -20.40 -17.29 19.65
N ARG A 9 -20.84 -16.03 19.64
CA ARG A 9 -21.85 -15.56 18.71
C ARG A 9 -21.26 -15.63 17.32
N ARG A 10 -21.94 -16.30 16.41
CA ARG A 10 -21.55 -16.33 14.99
C ARG A 10 -22.37 -15.27 14.25
N PRO A 11 -21.79 -14.08 13.98
CA PRO A 11 -22.53 -13.03 13.29
C PRO A 11 -22.84 -13.46 11.85
N ARG A 12 -23.93 -12.93 11.29
CA ARG A 12 -24.25 -13.09 9.87
C ARG A 12 -23.34 -12.20 9.05
N ALA A 13 -22.60 -12.78 8.12
CA ALA A 13 -21.66 -12.07 7.27
C ALA A 13 -21.98 -12.26 5.79
N ALA A 14 -21.77 -11.22 4.99
CA ALA A 14 -21.83 -11.28 3.55
C ALA A 14 -20.53 -10.77 2.92
N LEU A 15 -20.24 -11.25 1.71
CA LEU A 15 -19.11 -10.79 0.91
C LEU A 15 -19.59 -9.69 -0.05
N ALA A 16 -18.83 -8.59 -0.16
CA ALA A 16 -19.11 -7.52 -1.11
C ALA A 16 -17.82 -7.09 -1.82
N MET A 17 -17.62 -7.58 -3.03
CA MET A 17 -16.44 -7.30 -3.87
C MET A 17 -16.67 -7.81 -5.28
N GLY A 18 -15.83 -7.38 -6.23
CA GLY A 18 -15.86 -7.92 -7.60
C GLY A 18 -15.56 -9.42 -7.63
N ALA A 19 -16.15 -10.13 -8.59
CA ALA A 19 -16.02 -11.60 -8.70
C ALA A 19 -14.56 -12.07 -8.80
N ASP A 20 -13.73 -11.38 -9.60
CA ASP A 20 -12.31 -11.71 -9.75
C ASP A 20 -11.52 -11.49 -8.44
N ALA A 21 -11.85 -10.43 -7.71
CA ALA A 21 -11.25 -10.16 -6.41
C ALA A 21 -11.61 -11.24 -5.37
N ALA A 22 -12.88 -11.66 -5.35
CA ALA A 22 -13.34 -12.75 -4.50
C ALA A 22 -12.61 -14.07 -4.79
N ALA A 23 -12.48 -14.42 -6.07
CA ALA A 23 -11.79 -15.63 -6.52
C ALA A 23 -10.28 -15.59 -6.18
N ALA A 24 -9.64 -14.41 -6.27
CA ALA A 24 -8.22 -14.26 -6.03
C ALA A 24 -7.88 -14.24 -4.53
N VAL A 25 -8.66 -13.52 -3.70
CA VAL A 25 -8.39 -13.30 -2.27
C VAL A 25 -8.91 -14.44 -1.41
N LEU A 26 -10.13 -14.93 -1.70
CA LEU A 26 -10.83 -15.88 -0.85
C LEU A 26 -10.68 -17.32 -1.36
N SER A 27 -9.59 -17.96 -0.96
CA SER A 27 -9.39 -19.39 -1.22
C SER A 27 -10.50 -20.23 -0.54
N PRO A 28 -10.73 -21.50 -0.98
CA PRO A 28 -11.62 -22.41 -0.27
C PRO A 28 -11.29 -22.54 1.22
N GLY A 29 -10.01 -22.51 1.57
CA GLY A 29 -9.56 -22.54 2.97
C GLY A 29 -9.95 -21.27 3.74
N SER A 30 -9.81 -20.08 3.13
CA SER A 30 -10.21 -18.81 3.74
C SER A 30 -11.73 -18.73 3.93
N LEU A 31 -12.51 -19.22 2.96
CA LEU A 31 -13.97 -19.31 3.07
C LEU A 31 -14.40 -20.28 4.18
N ALA A 32 -13.74 -21.43 4.29
CA ALA A 32 -13.98 -22.37 5.38
C ALA A 32 -13.67 -21.74 6.75
N ALA A 33 -12.54 -21.05 6.88
CA ALA A 33 -12.16 -20.34 8.09
C ALA A 33 -13.15 -19.20 8.45
N LEU A 34 -13.63 -18.44 7.47
CA LEU A 34 -14.72 -17.47 7.69
C LEU A 34 -15.99 -18.17 8.18
N ALA A 35 -16.36 -19.30 7.58
CA ALA A 35 -17.54 -20.06 7.97
C ALA A 35 -17.44 -20.66 9.38
N GLU A 36 -16.25 -20.79 9.95
CA GLU A 36 -16.08 -21.18 11.37
C GLU A 36 -16.44 -20.05 12.35
N VAL A 37 -16.13 -18.79 11.97
CA VAL A 37 -16.28 -17.63 12.85
C VAL A 37 -17.57 -16.84 12.63
N CYS A 38 -18.23 -17.00 11.47
CA CYS A 38 -19.48 -16.33 11.15
C CYS A 38 -20.45 -17.26 10.39
N THR A 39 -21.72 -16.85 10.27
CA THR A 39 -22.68 -17.46 9.36
C THR A 39 -22.59 -16.72 8.04
N LEU A 40 -21.82 -17.28 7.09
CA LEU A 40 -21.57 -16.65 5.80
C LEU A 40 -22.80 -16.81 4.89
N ALA A 41 -23.23 -15.71 4.26
CA ALA A 41 -24.26 -15.73 3.24
C ALA A 41 -23.80 -16.56 2.02
N PRO A 42 -24.73 -17.16 1.25
CA PRO A 42 -24.38 -17.90 0.05
C PRO A 42 -23.61 -17.04 -0.98
N LEU A 43 -22.68 -17.67 -1.69
CA LEU A 43 -22.00 -17.07 -2.85
C LEU A 43 -22.98 -16.93 -4.04
N PRO A 44 -22.76 -15.99 -4.97
CA PRO A 44 -21.54 -15.17 -5.13
C PRO A 44 -21.47 -13.96 -4.20
N ALA A 45 -20.26 -13.32 -4.16
CA ALA A 45 -20.11 -12.02 -3.52
C ALA A 45 -20.98 -10.96 -4.20
N ILE A 46 -21.43 -9.98 -3.43
CA ILE A 46 -22.26 -8.86 -3.91
C ILE A 46 -21.33 -7.87 -4.63
N ASP A 47 -21.56 -7.61 -5.90
CA ASP A 47 -20.90 -6.59 -6.70
C ASP A 47 -21.84 -5.43 -7.12
N ASP A 48 -23.15 -5.62 -6.86
CA ASP A 48 -24.19 -4.61 -7.07
C ASP A 48 -25.21 -4.65 -5.93
N PHE A 49 -25.24 -3.61 -5.11
CA PHE A 49 -26.18 -3.46 -4.00
C PHE A 49 -27.61 -3.12 -4.43
N THR A 50 -27.87 -2.83 -5.71
CA THR A 50 -29.20 -2.46 -6.21
C THR A 50 -30.09 -3.65 -6.47
N THR A 51 -29.54 -4.85 -6.60
CA THR A 51 -30.28 -6.08 -6.91
C THR A 51 -31.19 -6.52 -5.74
N GLU A 52 -32.29 -7.19 -6.04
CA GLU A 52 -33.19 -7.75 -5.03
C GLU A 52 -32.50 -8.83 -4.18
N ALA A 53 -31.69 -9.66 -4.83
CA ALA A 53 -30.90 -10.69 -4.14
C ALA A 53 -29.91 -10.10 -3.13
N ALA A 54 -29.20 -9.02 -3.51
CA ALA A 54 -28.31 -8.33 -2.61
C ALA A 54 -29.05 -7.73 -1.42
N ARG A 55 -30.19 -7.10 -1.64
CA ARG A 55 -31.02 -6.51 -0.56
C ARG A 55 -31.54 -7.57 0.40
N ALA A 56 -31.95 -8.73 -0.10
CA ALA A 56 -32.38 -9.84 0.73
C ALA A 56 -31.25 -10.37 1.65
N VAL A 57 -30.03 -10.46 1.14
CA VAL A 57 -28.85 -10.84 1.92
C VAL A 57 -28.48 -9.76 2.94
N LEU A 58 -28.52 -8.49 2.53
CA LEU A 58 -28.13 -7.36 3.40
C LEU A 58 -29.09 -7.17 4.59
N ALA A 59 -30.36 -7.53 4.44
CA ALA A 59 -31.37 -7.35 5.49
C ALA A 59 -30.99 -7.95 6.85
N ASP A 60 -30.23 -9.05 6.84
CA ASP A 60 -29.80 -9.78 8.03
C ASP A 60 -28.26 -9.68 8.28
N THR A 61 -27.53 -8.99 7.41
CA THR A 61 -26.07 -8.93 7.49
C THR A 61 -25.60 -8.02 8.62
N GLU A 62 -24.77 -8.54 9.50
CA GLU A 62 -24.13 -7.80 10.61
C GLU A 62 -22.71 -7.38 10.28
N VAL A 63 -21.99 -8.19 9.50
CA VAL A 63 -20.60 -7.94 9.07
C VAL A 63 -20.53 -8.02 7.55
N LEU A 64 -20.02 -6.97 6.92
CA LEU A 64 -19.76 -6.98 5.49
C LEU A 64 -18.24 -7.14 5.25
N VAL A 65 -17.85 -8.27 4.68
CA VAL A 65 -16.46 -8.51 4.26
C VAL A 65 -16.30 -7.98 2.84
N THR A 66 -15.53 -6.91 2.70
CA THR A 66 -15.37 -6.19 1.44
C THR A 66 -13.99 -6.43 0.81
N GLY A 67 -13.88 -6.17 -0.49
CA GLY A 67 -12.61 -6.25 -1.25
C GLY A 67 -12.61 -5.29 -2.43
N TRP A 68 -11.65 -5.46 -3.34
CA TRP A 68 -11.63 -4.68 -4.58
C TRP A 68 -12.93 -4.86 -5.37
N GLY A 69 -13.44 -3.78 -5.94
CA GLY A 69 -14.71 -3.78 -6.67
C GLY A 69 -15.95 -3.72 -5.79
N CYS A 70 -15.82 -3.55 -4.46
CA CYS A 70 -16.96 -3.27 -3.60
C CYS A 70 -17.58 -1.92 -3.96
N PRO A 71 -18.89 -1.84 -4.29
CA PRO A 71 -19.54 -0.57 -4.56
C PRO A 71 -19.62 0.31 -3.30
N PRO A 72 -19.86 1.64 -3.44
CA PRO A 72 -20.00 2.54 -2.30
C PRO A 72 -21.17 2.15 -1.38
N ILE A 73 -20.89 2.04 -0.08
CA ILE A 73 -21.87 1.73 0.96
C ILE A 73 -22.52 3.06 1.41
N HIS A 74 -23.45 3.58 0.60
CA HIS A 74 -24.15 4.82 0.87
C HIS A 74 -25.40 4.61 1.74
N ALA A 75 -26.09 5.69 2.10
CA ALA A 75 -27.25 5.64 3.00
C ALA A 75 -28.36 4.69 2.51
N GLY A 76 -28.58 4.57 1.18
CA GLY A 76 -29.57 3.63 0.62
C GLY A 76 -29.18 2.15 0.85
N VAL A 77 -27.91 1.80 0.77
CA VAL A 77 -27.40 0.46 1.11
C VAL A 77 -27.58 0.19 2.60
N LEU A 78 -27.24 1.16 3.44
CA LEU A 78 -27.42 1.06 4.88
C LEU A 78 -28.89 0.92 5.29
N ALA A 79 -29.82 1.54 4.58
CA ALA A 79 -31.26 1.35 4.81
C ALA A 79 -31.71 -0.08 4.51
N ALA A 80 -31.10 -0.75 3.51
CA ALA A 80 -31.35 -2.16 3.21
C ALA A 80 -30.60 -3.13 4.15
N ALA A 81 -29.61 -2.64 4.91
CA ALA A 81 -28.80 -3.41 5.85
C ALA A 81 -28.98 -2.90 7.30
N PRO A 82 -30.18 -3.04 7.93
CA PRO A 82 -30.48 -2.47 9.24
C PRO A 82 -29.60 -3.05 10.36
N GLU A 83 -29.14 -4.28 10.21
CA GLU A 83 -28.32 -4.97 11.20
C GLU A 83 -26.80 -4.79 11.01
N LEU A 84 -26.38 -4.11 9.92
CA LEU A 84 -24.96 -3.93 9.64
C LEU A 84 -24.28 -3.08 10.72
N ARG A 85 -23.20 -3.61 11.31
CA ARG A 85 -22.42 -2.99 12.39
C ARG A 85 -20.93 -2.93 12.09
N ALA A 86 -20.45 -3.81 11.20
CA ALA A 86 -19.02 -3.89 10.91
C ALA A 86 -18.73 -4.07 9.42
N VAL A 87 -17.64 -3.46 8.97
CA VAL A 87 -17.05 -3.66 7.65
C VAL A 87 -15.60 -4.12 7.83
N VAL A 88 -15.25 -5.26 7.24
CA VAL A 88 -13.88 -5.79 7.25
C VAL A 88 -13.39 -5.84 5.80
N HIS A 89 -12.42 -4.98 5.48
CA HIS A 89 -11.91 -4.84 4.11
C HIS A 89 -10.67 -5.71 3.88
N THR A 90 -10.72 -6.58 2.88
CA THR A 90 -9.63 -7.50 2.50
C THR A 90 -8.52 -6.86 1.66
N ALA A 91 -8.40 -5.53 1.67
CA ALA A 91 -7.36 -4.81 0.96
C ALA A 91 -6.87 -3.60 1.77
N GLY A 92 -6.16 -2.67 1.14
CA GLY A 92 -5.54 -1.54 1.83
C GLY A 92 -6.53 -0.43 2.19
N THR A 93 -6.94 0.36 1.19
CA THR A 93 -7.75 1.56 1.42
C THR A 93 -9.24 1.28 1.36
N VAL A 94 -9.99 1.88 2.30
CA VAL A 94 -11.46 1.81 2.35
C VAL A 94 -12.15 3.01 1.71
N ARG A 95 -11.40 4.00 1.22
CA ARG A 95 -11.94 5.29 0.74
C ARG A 95 -12.93 5.17 -0.43
N GLY A 96 -12.80 4.13 -1.25
CA GLY A 96 -13.65 3.95 -2.43
C GLY A 96 -15.08 3.48 -2.10
N HIS A 97 -15.27 2.85 -0.92
CA HIS A 97 -16.55 2.20 -0.62
C HIS A 97 -17.12 2.50 0.78
N VAL A 98 -16.30 2.83 1.78
CA VAL A 98 -16.80 3.26 3.09
C VAL A 98 -17.09 4.76 3.02
N THR A 99 -18.38 5.10 3.00
CA THR A 99 -18.85 6.50 2.88
C THR A 99 -19.07 7.14 4.25
N ASP A 100 -19.31 8.46 4.26
CA ASP A 100 -19.65 9.19 5.49
C ASP A 100 -20.87 8.61 6.21
N ALA A 101 -21.85 8.08 5.47
CA ALA A 101 -23.02 7.43 6.04
C ALA A 101 -22.68 6.21 6.92
N CYS A 102 -21.58 5.48 6.61
CA CYS A 102 -21.11 4.38 7.47
C CYS A 102 -20.62 4.92 8.82
N TRP A 103 -19.82 5.98 8.79
CA TRP A 103 -19.28 6.60 10.00
C TRP A 103 -20.35 7.25 10.86
N ASP A 104 -21.30 7.97 10.23
CA ASP A 104 -22.43 8.62 10.91
C ASP A 104 -23.34 7.60 11.59
N ARG A 105 -23.44 6.37 11.04
CA ARG A 105 -24.18 5.27 11.63
C ARG A 105 -23.40 4.50 12.71
N GLY A 106 -22.11 4.82 12.92
CA GLY A 106 -21.27 4.13 13.89
C GLY A 106 -20.81 2.75 13.45
N ILE A 107 -20.74 2.48 12.13
CA ILE A 107 -20.18 1.23 11.61
C ILE A 107 -18.70 1.13 11.98
N GLU A 108 -18.31 0.03 12.63
CA GLU A 108 -16.92 -0.29 12.89
C GLU A 108 -16.24 -0.76 11.60
N VAL A 109 -15.03 -0.28 11.32
CA VAL A 109 -14.31 -0.59 10.08
C VAL A 109 -12.93 -1.12 10.40
N SER A 110 -12.54 -2.20 9.73
CA SER A 110 -11.16 -2.72 9.70
C SER A 110 -10.69 -2.89 8.26
N SER A 111 -9.36 -2.89 8.06
CA SER A 111 -8.78 -3.18 6.74
C SER A 111 -7.52 -4.02 6.84
N ALA A 112 -7.20 -4.73 5.76
CA ALA A 112 -5.98 -5.51 5.64
C ALA A 112 -4.75 -4.67 5.22
N ALA A 113 -4.80 -3.33 5.43
CA ALA A 113 -3.70 -2.44 5.07
C ALA A 113 -2.37 -2.87 5.70
N ALA A 114 -2.39 -3.36 6.95
CA ALA A 114 -1.18 -3.85 7.62
C ALA A 114 -0.57 -5.07 6.92
N ALA A 115 -1.40 -6.00 6.43
CA ALA A 115 -0.94 -7.16 5.68
C ALA A 115 -0.42 -6.75 4.28
N ASN A 116 -1.12 -5.83 3.60
CA ASN A 116 -0.72 -5.33 2.28
C ASN A 116 0.56 -4.47 2.33
N ALA A 117 0.88 -3.86 3.47
CA ALA A 117 2.10 -3.08 3.62
C ALA A 117 3.37 -3.95 3.56
N LEU A 118 3.29 -5.24 3.89
CA LEU A 118 4.44 -6.15 3.92
C LEU A 118 5.06 -6.34 2.53
N PRO A 119 4.32 -6.81 1.50
CA PRO A 119 4.88 -6.99 0.17
C PRO A 119 5.37 -5.68 -0.45
N VAL A 120 4.68 -4.56 -0.22
CA VAL A 120 5.13 -3.24 -0.70
C VAL A 120 6.49 -2.87 -0.10
N ALA A 121 6.69 -3.13 1.19
CA ALA A 121 7.97 -2.86 1.84
C ALA A 121 9.07 -3.82 1.37
N GLU A 122 8.74 -5.10 1.14
CA GLU A 122 9.65 -6.12 0.60
C GLU A 122 10.08 -5.78 -0.83
N TYR A 123 9.13 -5.38 -1.68
CA TYR A 123 9.40 -4.87 -3.03
C TYR A 123 10.31 -3.63 -2.97
N THR A 124 9.97 -2.67 -2.14
CA THR A 124 10.76 -1.42 -2.00
C THR A 124 12.19 -1.71 -1.56
N LEU A 125 12.39 -2.57 -0.56
CA LEU A 125 13.72 -3.01 -0.15
C LEU A 125 14.51 -3.63 -1.31
N ALA A 126 13.88 -4.54 -2.06
CA ALA A 126 14.52 -5.16 -3.22
C ALA A 126 14.95 -4.10 -4.24
N MET A 127 14.08 -3.12 -4.55
CA MET A 127 14.39 -2.05 -5.49
C MET A 127 15.48 -1.11 -4.98
N ILE A 128 15.53 -0.80 -3.67
CA ILE A 128 16.65 -0.04 -3.09
C ILE A 128 17.99 -0.76 -3.33
N LEU A 129 18.07 -2.05 -3.01
CA LEU A 129 19.30 -2.82 -3.12
C LEU A 129 19.74 -3.06 -4.57
N LEU A 130 18.79 -3.37 -5.45
CA LEU A 130 19.03 -3.58 -6.89
C LEU A 130 19.47 -2.29 -7.58
N SER A 131 18.83 -1.16 -7.25
CA SER A 131 19.16 0.15 -7.78
C SER A 131 20.57 0.60 -7.38
N GLY A 132 20.99 0.36 -6.14
CA GLY A 132 22.35 0.68 -5.71
C GLY A 132 23.44 0.03 -6.55
N LYS A 133 23.21 -1.16 -7.07
CA LYS A 133 24.11 -1.88 -7.99
C LYS A 133 23.75 -1.69 -9.47
N ARG A 134 22.69 -0.95 -9.78
CA ARG A 134 22.14 -0.78 -11.14
C ARG A 134 21.88 -2.12 -11.85
N VAL A 135 21.36 -3.10 -11.10
CA VAL A 135 21.24 -4.49 -11.58
C VAL A 135 20.37 -4.58 -12.82
N LEU A 136 19.19 -3.93 -12.81
CA LEU A 136 18.23 -4.03 -13.90
C LEU A 136 18.75 -3.40 -15.21
N GLU A 137 19.37 -2.23 -15.12
CA GLU A 137 20.01 -1.56 -16.25
C GLU A 137 21.17 -2.39 -16.81
N ARG A 138 22.11 -2.75 -15.94
CA ARG A 138 23.30 -3.51 -16.35
C ARG A 138 22.95 -4.89 -16.91
N ALA A 139 21.89 -5.53 -16.43
CA ALA A 139 21.40 -6.78 -17.00
C ALA A 139 20.84 -6.58 -18.42
N ARG A 140 20.08 -5.48 -18.63
CA ARG A 140 19.59 -5.10 -19.97
C ARG A 140 20.76 -4.84 -20.92
N ASP A 141 21.71 -4.00 -20.52
CA ASP A 141 22.87 -3.60 -21.34
C ASP A 141 23.76 -4.80 -21.67
N PHE A 142 24.02 -5.67 -20.68
CA PHE A 142 24.77 -6.90 -20.91
C PHE A 142 24.08 -7.84 -21.90
N ARG A 143 22.75 -7.95 -21.82
CA ARG A 143 21.96 -8.73 -22.77
C ARG A 143 22.05 -8.17 -24.19
N ALA A 144 22.01 -6.83 -24.35
CA ALA A 144 22.06 -6.14 -25.63
C ALA A 144 23.44 -6.22 -26.25
N THR A 145 24.49 -5.92 -25.49
CA THR A 145 25.86 -5.83 -25.98
C THR A 145 26.60 -7.18 -26.00
N ARG A 146 26.24 -8.10 -25.09
CA ARG A 146 26.94 -9.37 -24.82
C ARG A 146 28.43 -9.19 -24.44
N VAL A 147 28.79 -7.98 -24.03
CA VAL A 147 30.15 -7.63 -23.61
C VAL A 147 30.16 -7.41 -22.11
N ARG A 148 31.08 -8.08 -21.42
CA ARG A 148 31.27 -7.93 -19.99
C ARG A 148 31.95 -6.60 -19.70
N ASP A 149 31.33 -5.78 -18.87
CA ASP A 149 31.94 -4.54 -18.38
C ASP A 149 33.26 -4.78 -17.66
N ALA A 150 34.16 -3.80 -17.73
CA ALA A 150 35.34 -3.74 -16.89
C ALA A 150 34.91 -3.43 -15.45
N TRP A 151 34.53 -4.46 -14.71
CA TRP A 151 33.91 -4.33 -13.38
C TRP A 151 34.74 -3.54 -12.36
N LEU A 152 36.07 -3.53 -12.49
CA LEU A 152 36.96 -2.71 -11.66
C LEU A 152 36.89 -1.22 -11.99
N ALA A 153 36.40 -0.86 -13.18
CA ALA A 153 36.16 0.52 -13.59
C ALA A 153 34.75 1.01 -13.24
N THR A 154 33.96 0.23 -12.51
CA THR A 154 32.64 0.63 -12.02
C THR A 154 32.77 1.90 -11.17
N PRO A 155 31.99 2.95 -11.43
CA PRO A 155 32.06 4.20 -10.69
C PRO A 155 31.85 3.98 -9.16
N PRO A 156 32.54 4.73 -8.30
CA PRO A 156 32.51 4.50 -6.85
C PRO A 156 31.14 4.74 -6.21
N GLN A 157 30.23 5.45 -6.89
CA GLN A 157 28.85 5.66 -6.46
C GLN A 157 27.94 4.44 -6.72
N VAL A 158 28.43 3.39 -7.39
CA VAL A 158 27.66 2.15 -7.59
C VAL A 158 27.99 1.17 -6.46
N GLY A 159 26.95 0.63 -5.84
CA GLY A 159 27.05 -0.29 -4.70
C GLY A 159 26.14 0.17 -3.56
N ASN A 160 26.03 -0.63 -2.51
CA ASN A 160 25.14 -0.33 -1.36
C ASN A 160 25.89 0.08 -0.08
N TYR A 161 27.22 0.02 -0.07
CA TYR A 161 27.99 0.30 1.13
C TYR A 161 27.89 1.77 1.55
N ARG A 162 27.35 2.04 2.73
CA ARG A 162 27.17 3.38 3.33
C ARG A 162 26.41 4.39 2.49
N ARG A 163 25.54 3.91 1.61
CA ARG A 163 24.64 4.80 0.87
C ARG A 163 23.58 5.40 1.77
N THR A 164 23.09 6.55 1.38
CA THR A 164 22.04 7.27 2.09
C THR A 164 20.68 6.99 1.43
N VAL A 165 19.75 6.45 2.21
CA VAL A 165 18.37 6.19 1.81
C VAL A 165 17.46 7.18 2.52
N GLY A 166 16.80 8.03 1.75
CA GLY A 166 15.78 8.96 2.25
C GLY A 166 14.40 8.32 2.21
N ILE A 167 13.74 8.25 3.33
CA ILE A 167 12.35 7.78 3.46
C ILE A 167 11.44 9.00 3.57
N LEU A 168 10.56 9.17 2.61
CA LEU A 168 9.53 10.20 2.62
C LEU A 168 8.23 9.62 3.18
N SER A 169 7.91 9.98 4.39
CA SER A 169 6.83 9.54 5.28
C SER A 169 7.03 8.18 5.98
N ALA A 170 6.89 8.21 7.30
CA ALA A 170 6.87 7.04 8.19
C ALA A 170 5.44 6.43 8.30
N SER A 171 4.79 6.22 7.16
CA SER A 171 3.54 5.46 7.05
C SER A 171 3.74 4.00 7.47
N LEU A 172 2.70 3.17 7.44
CA LEU A 172 2.84 1.72 7.70
C LEU A 172 3.95 1.10 6.85
N ILE A 173 4.00 1.46 5.56
CA ILE A 173 5.01 0.97 4.61
C ILE A 173 6.39 1.56 4.94
N GLY A 174 6.47 2.89 5.10
CA GLY A 174 7.75 3.57 5.38
C GLY A 174 8.43 3.06 6.65
N ARG A 175 7.67 2.86 7.73
CA ARG A 175 8.18 2.25 8.99
C ARG A 175 8.69 0.83 8.75
N ARG A 176 7.98 0.03 7.97
CA ARG A 176 8.40 -1.33 7.64
C ARG A 176 9.65 -1.36 6.77
N VAL A 177 9.79 -0.46 5.79
CA VAL A 177 11.01 -0.31 4.99
C VAL A 177 12.19 0.07 5.88
N ILE A 178 12.03 1.04 6.80
CA ILE A 178 13.08 1.41 7.77
C ILE A 178 13.52 0.18 8.58
N GLU A 179 12.57 -0.61 9.08
CA GLU A 179 12.87 -1.83 9.82
C GLU A 179 13.65 -2.84 8.97
N LEU A 180 13.24 -3.06 7.73
CA LEU A 180 13.90 -3.98 6.80
C LEU A 180 15.30 -3.51 6.38
N LEU A 181 15.59 -2.21 6.43
CA LEU A 181 16.90 -1.65 6.12
C LEU A 181 17.92 -1.83 7.25
N ARG A 182 17.51 -2.11 8.49
CA ARG A 182 18.40 -2.21 9.67
C ARG A 182 19.59 -3.17 9.53
N PRO A 183 19.46 -4.35 8.87
CA PRO A 183 20.58 -5.28 8.71
C PRO A 183 21.66 -4.81 7.73
N TYR A 184 21.41 -3.73 6.98
CA TYR A 184 22.31 -3.25 5.93
C TYR A 184 23.16 -2.07 6.42
N ASP A 185 24.38 -1.96 5.93
CA ASP A 185 25.26 -0.82 6.22
C ASP A 185 24.85 0.40 5.36
N LEU A 186 23.67 0.94 5.67
CA LEU A 186 23.04 2.09 5.02
C LEU A 186 22.79 3.20 6.03
N ARG A 187 22.80 4.44 5.58
CA ARG A 187 22.33 5.60 6.37
C ARG A 187 20.90 5.91 5.99
N VAL A 188 19.99 5.95 6.96
CA VAL A 188 18.58 6.23 6.70
C VAL A 188 18.21 7.62 7.21
N LEU A 189 17.70 8.45 6.30
CA LEU A 189 17.10 9.75 6.58
C LEU A 189 15.58 9.61 6.54
N LEU A 190 14.88 10.38 7.36
CA LEU A 190 13.42 10.41 7.39
C LEU A 190 12.93 11.85 7.31
N HIS A 191 11.98 12.09 6.40
CA HIS A 191 11.13 13.27 6.46
C HIS A 191 9.68 12.84 6.69
N ASP A 192 9.13 13.22 7.84
CA ASP A 192 7.72 13.08 8.17
C ASP A 192 7.36 14.15 9.20
N PRO A 193 6.43 15.09 8.91
CA PRO A 193 6.09 16.19 9.82
C PRO A 193 5.37 15.74 11.10
N TYR A 194 4.94 14.47 11.17
CA TYR A 194 4.20 13.91 12.30
C TYR A 194 5.04 13.01 13.20
N VAL A 195 6.30 12.76 12.85
CA VAL A 195 7.22 11.95 13.64
C VAL A 195 8.05 12.84 14.55
N THR A 196 8.04 12.54 15.85
CA THR A 196 8.88 13.24 16.83
C THR A 196 10.34 12.80 16.77
N ASP A 197 11.25 13.58 17.32
CA ASP A 197 12.66 13.21 17.41
C ASP A 197 12.87 11.91 18.22
N GLU A 198 12.04 11.66 19.24
CA GLU A 198 12.08 10.42 20.03
C GLU A 198 11.66 9.22 19.20
N GLU A 199 10.60 9.35 18.40
CA GLU A 199 10.15 8.31 17.48
C GLU A 199 11.19 8.04 16.40
N ALA A 200 11.82 9.08 15.83
CA ALA A 200 12.89 8.94 14.84
C ALA A 200 14.10 8.21 15.45
N ALA A 201 14.48 8.55 16.67
CA ALA A 201 15.54 7.84 17.40
C ALA A 201 15.20 6.37 17.65
N ALA A 202 13.96 6.04 18.03
CA ALA A 202 13.48 4.68 18.21
C ALA A 202 13.47 3.87 16.89
N LEU A 203 13.20 4.54 15.77
CA LEU A 203 13.30 3.96 14.42
C LEU A 203 14.76 3.77 13.98
N GLY A 204 15.72 4.44 14.63
CA GLY A 204 17.14 4.40 14.27
C GLY A 204 17.46 5.20 13.01
N VAL A 205 16.73 6.31 12.76
CA VAL A 205 16.88 7.15 11.57
C VAL A 205 17.21 8.60 11.96
N ARG A 206 17.80 9.36 11.03
CA ARG A 206 18.03 10.79 11.20
C ARG A 206 16.85 11.58 10.61
N PRO A 207 16.08 12.33 11.42
CA PRO A 207 15.04 13.21 10.90
C PRO A 207 15.69 14.41 10.18
N VAL A 208 15.09 14.80 9.04
CA VAL A 208 15.59 15.89 8.19
C VAL A 208 14.44 16.69 7.56
N GLY A 209 14.75 17.89 7.12
CA GLY A 209 13.84 18.68 6.28
C GLY A 209 13.62 18.05 4.90
N LEU A 210 12.49 18.37 4.26
CA LEU A 210 12.12 17.80 2.95
C LEU A 210 13.20 18.08 1.87
N ALA A 211 13.69 19.31 1.79
CA ALA A 211 14.73 19.66 0.81
C ALA A 211 16.05 18.92 1.09
N GLU A 212 16.42 18.77 2.35
CA GLU A 212 17.63 18.05 2.78
C GLU A 212 17.52 16.55 2.44
N LEU A 213 16.32 15.95 2.62
CA LEU A 213 16.08 14.55 2.24
C LEU A 213 16.46 14.32 0.78
N PHE A 214 15.99 15.17 -0.13
CA PHE A 214 16.27 15.03 -1.57
C PHE A 214 17.72 15.32 -1.93
N ALA A 215 18.33 16.32 -1.30
CA ALA A 215 19.70 16.74 -1.60
C ALA A 215 20.76 15.76 -1.08
N GLU A 216 20.50 15.08 0.05
CA GLU A 216 21.48 14.19 0.69
C GLU A 216 21.32 12.72 0.36
N SER A 217 20.19 12.30 -0.21
CA SER A 217 19.92 10.90 -0.47
C SER A 217 20.51 10.41 -1.80
N ASP A 218 21.02 9.19 -1.78
CA ASP A 218 21.36 8.42 -2.97
C ASP A 218 20.13 7.67 -3.52
N VAL A 219 19.17 7.36 -2.64
CA VAL A 219 17.87 6.79 -2.98
C VAL A 219 16.82 7.52 -2.17
N VAL A 220 15.78 8.04 -2.81
CA VAL A 220 14.58 8.59 -2.15
C VAL A 220 13.43 7.63 -2.39
N SER A 221 12.84 7.12 -1.30
CA SER A 221 11.67 6.23 -1.37
C SER A 221 10.43 6.91 -0.82
N VAL A 222 9.38 6.98 -1.65
CA VAL A 222 8.15 7.72 -1.38
C VAL A 222 7.09 6.77 -0.82
N HIS A 223 6.63 7.08 0.41
CA HIS A 223 5.58 6.32 1.12
C HIS A 223 4.46 7.23 1.62
N THR A 224 4.40 8.42 1.04
CA THR A 224 3.42 9.46 1.40
C THR A 224 2.03 9.09 0.86
N PRO A 225 0.98 9.16 1.68
CA PRO A 225 -0.39 8.99 1.20
C PRO A 225 -0.78 10.14 0.27
N LEU A 226 -1.61 9.84 -0.73
CA LEU A 226 -2.18 10.87 -1.60
C LEU A 226 -3.32 11.60 -0.87
N LEU A 227 -3.07 12.87 -0.61
CA LEU A 227 -3.98 13.82 0.02
C LEU A 227 -3.96 15.11 -0.80
N PRO A 228 -4.95 16.01 -0.65
CA PRO A 228 -4.89 17.33 -1.30
C PRO A 228 -3.57 18.08 -1.00
N ALA A 229 -3.05 17.96 0.22
CA ALA A 229 -1.80 18.60 0.65
C ALA A 229 -0.52 17.90 0.17
N THR A 230 -0.61 16.68 -0.34
CA THR A 230 0.56 15.89 -0.79
C THR A 230 0.55 15.64 -2.30
N THR A 231 -0.46 16.13 -3.01
CA THR A 231 -0.48 16.12 -4.48
C THR A 231 0.66 17.00 -5.01
N GLY A 232 1.52 16.44 -5.86
CA GLY A 232 2.70 17.12 -6.40
C GLY A 232 3.76 17.48 -5.34
N LEU A 233 3.73 16.88 -4.15
CA LEU A 233 4.69 17.13 -3.08
C LEU A 233 6.13 16.96 -3.56
N VAL A 234 6.40 15.90 -4.32
CA VAL A 234 7.69 15.68 -4.98
C VAL A 234 7.73 16.53 -6.25
N SER A 235 8.01 17.81 -6.03
CA SER A 235 7.98 18.85 -7.06
C SER A 235 9.24 18.86 -7.93
N ARG A 236 9.18 19.58 -9.06
CA ARG A 236 10.33 19.89 -9.92
C ARG A 236 11.51 20.44 -9.13
N ALA A 237 11.27 21.35 -8.18
CA ALA A 237 12.32 21.95 -7.36
C ALA A 237 13.08 20.87 -6.57
N LEU A 238 12.38 19.91 -5.94
CA LEU A 238 12.98 18.81 -5.20
C LEU A 238 13.74 17.86 -6.14
N LEU A 239 13.12 17.45 -7.24
CA LEU A 239 13.73 16.53 -8.22
C LEU A 239 15.04 17.08 -8.77
N THR A 240 15.14 18.39 -9.00
CA THR A 240 16.35 19.03 -9.50
C THR A 240 17.46 19.16 -8.45
N THR A 241 17.16 19.05 -7.15
CA THR A 241 18.17 19.03 -6.08
C THR A 241 18.77 17.66 -5.83
N MET A 242 18.15 16.58 -6.34
CA MET A 242 18.69 15.24 -6.21
C MET A 242 20.11 15.13 -6.75
N ARG A 243 20.92 14.33 -6.11
CA ARG A 243 22.28 14.04 -6.57
C ARG A 243 22.27 13.43 -7.97
N PRO A 244 23.31 13.67 -8.79
CA PRO A 244 23.46 12.92 -10.02
C PRO A 244 23.42 11.42 -9.77
N ASP A 245 22.70 10.68 -10.61
CA ASP A 245 22.49 9.23 -10.50
C ASP A 245 21.70 8.77 -9.25
N ALA A 246 21.15 9.67 -8.45
CA ALA A 246 20.24 9.28 -7.37
C ALA A 246 18.96 8.64 -7.92
N VAL A 247 18.34 7.79 -7.14
CA VAL A 247 17.17 7.01 -7.54
C VAL A 247 15.93 7.49 -6.80
N LEU A 248 14.86 7.81 -7.51
CA LEU A 248 13.53 7.99 -6.93
C LEU A 248 12.76 6.68 -7.02
N ILE A 249 12.22 6.19 -5.90
CA ILE A 249 11.33 5.03 -5.85
C ILE A 249 9.94 5.49 -5.42
N ASN A 250 8.92 5.26 -6.26
CA ASN A 250 7.53 5.57 -5.91
C ASN A 250 6.67 4.30 -5.96
N THR A 251 6.32 3.81 -4.77
CA THR A 251 5.38 2.70 -4.53
C THR A 251 4.15 3.17 -3.76
N SER A 252 3.89 4.49 -3.76
CA SER A 252 2.74 5.07 -3.05
C SER A 252 1.58 5.41 -3.98
N ARG A 253 1.61 6.60 -4.59
CA ARG A 253 0.64 7.05 -5.61
C ARG A 253 1.34 7.94 -6.63
N GLY A 254 0.95 7.84 -7.90
CA GLY A 254 1.54 8.63 -9.00
C GLY A 254 1.46 10.12 -8.74
N ALA A 255 0.28 10.62 -8.39
CA ALA A 255 0.01 12.04 -8.20
C ALA A 255 0.74 12.70 -7.02
N VAL A 256 1.47 11.95 -6.17
CA VAL A 256 2.38 12.54 -5.17
C VAL A 256 3.61 13.14 -5.82
N VAL A 257 3.97 12.68 -7.01
CA VAL A 257 5.13 13.13 -7.78
C VAL A 257 4.66 13.99 -8.95
N ASP A 258 5.32 15.12 -9.18
CA ASP A 258 5.20 15.87 -10.43
C ASP A 258 5.80 15.01 -11.57
N GLN A 259 4.93 14.25 -12.24
CA GLN A 259 5.32 13.24 -13.23
C GLN A 259 5.97 13.85 -14.46
N ASP A 260 5.54 15.06 -14.89
CA ASP A 260 6.15 15.77 -16.00
C ASP A 260 7.57 16.22 -15.63
N ALA A 261 7.74 16.77 -14.42
CA ALA A 261 9.05 17.14 -13.92
C ALA A 261 9.99 15.93 -13.76
N LEU A 262 9.46 14.79 -13.29
CA LEU A 262 10.21 13.54 -13.21
C LEU A 262 10.66 13.08 -14.61
N THR A 263 9.77 13.12 -15.58
CA THR A 263 10.09 12.76 -16.97
C THR A 263 11.21 13.64 -17.54
N ASP A 264 11.16 14.95 -17.28
CA ASP A 264 12.19 15.89 -17.73
C ASP A 264 13.58 15.60 -17.14
N VAL A 265 13.66 15.34 -15.82
CA VAL A 265 14.95 15.04 -15.17
C VAL A 265 15.49 13.66 -15.56
N LEU A 266 14.61 12.69 -15.86
CA LEU A 266 14.99 11.40 -16.42
C LEU A 266 15.55 11.52 -17.85
N ARG A 267 14.87 12.27 -18.73
CA ARG A 267 15.34 12.52 -20.11
C ARG A 267 16.66 13.28 -20.13
N ALA A 268 16.92 14.11 -19.13
CA ALA A 268 18.20 14.78 -18.96
C ALA A 268 19.29 13.87 -18.33
N ASP A 269 19.00 12.59 -18.10
CA ASP A 269 19.87 11.57 -17.46
C ASP A 269 20.49 12.03 -16.13
N ARG A 270 19.75 12.87 -15.39
CA ARG A 270 20.22 13.40 -14.09
C ARG A 270 20.00 12.40 -12.96
N VAL A 271 18.87 11.70 -12.99
CA VAL A 271 18.42 10.78 -11.94
C VAL A 271 17.93 9.49 -12.58
N ARG A 272 17.60 8.52 -11.74
CA ARG A 272 16.98 7.24 -12.10
C ARG A 272 15.68 7.09 -11.35
N ALA A 273 14.81 6.22 -11.82
CA ALA A 273 13.55 5.99 -11.12
C ALA A 273 13.12 4.51 -11.12
N VAL A 274 12.37 4.14 -10.07
CA VAL A 274 11.54 2.94 -10.01
C VAL A 274 10.12 3.39 -9.71
N ILE A 275 9.22 3.21 -10.66
CA ILE A 275 7.86 3.74 -10.63
C ILE A 275 6.89 2.57 -10.72
N ASP A 276 6.20 2.30 -9.63
CA ASP A 276 5.16 1.27 -9.59
C ASP A 276 3.75 1.86 -9.80
N VAL A 277 3.64 3.17 -9.68
CA VAL A 277 2.38 3.92 -9.78
C VAL A 277 2.57 5.20 -10.59
N THR A 278 1.61 5.52 -11.46
CA THR A 278 1.63 6.68 -12.37
C THR A 278 0.38 7.56 -12.19
N ASP A 279 0.36 8.70 -12.84
CA ASP A 279 -0.81 9.56 -12.92
C ASP A 279 -0.98 10.07 -14.37
N PRO A 280 -2.03 9.62 -15.10
CA PRO A 280 -3.00 8.60 -14.71
C PRO A 280 -2.37 7.18 -14.55
N ASP A 281 -3.08 6.30 -13.85
CA ASP A 281 -2.74 4.88 -13.71
C ASP A 281 -3.85 4.02 -14.37
N PRO A 282 -3.58 3.29 -15.48
CA PRO A 282 -2.28 3.11 -16.12
C PRO A 282 -1.79 4.33 -16.91
N LEU A 283 -0.46 4.40 -17.11
CA LEU A 283 0.18 5.43 -17.93
C LEU A 283 -0.25 5.32 -19.40
N PRO A 284 -0.64 6.45 -20.07
CA PRO A 284 -0.97 6.43 -21.50
C PRO A 284 0.14 5.85 -22.37
N ALA A 285 -0.22 5.13 -23.42
CA ALA A 285 0.73 4.39 -24.26
C ALA A 285 1.75 5.28 -25.00
N ASP A 286 1.41 6.55 -25.20
CA ASP A 286 2.24 7.57 -25.89
C ASP A 286 3.00 8.48 -24.92
N HIS A 287 2.95 8.19 -23.62
CA HIS A 287 3.59 9.04 -22.62
C HIS A 287 5.13 8.92 -22.70
N PRO A 288 5.88 10.05 -22.70
CA PRO A 288 7.33 10.06 -22.91
C PRO A 288 8.14 9.37 -21.79
N LEU A 289 7.53 9.09 -20.65
CA LEU A 289 8.18 8.32 -19.57
C LEU A 289 8.53 6.89 -20.00
N TRP A 290 7.78 6.30 -20.96
CA TRP A 290 8.10 4.99 -21.52
C TRP A 290 9.44 4.92 -22.22
N ASP A 291 9.91 6.04 -22.76
CA ASP A 291 11.18 6.16 -23.51
C ASP A 291 12.38 6.43 -22.59
N CYS A 292 12.17 6.52 -21.27
CA CYS A 292 13.24 6.76 -20.30
C CYS A 292 13.91 5.44 -19.89
N ASP A 293 15.03 5.12 -20.52
CA ASP A 293 15.82 3.91 -20.25
C ASP A 293 16.35 3.81 -18.81
N ASN A 294 16.47 4.92 -18.10
CA ASN A 294 16.87 5.05 -16.71
C ASN A 294 15.69 4.97 -15.73
N ALA A 295 14.49 4.64 -16.21
CA ALA A 295 13.31 4.35 -15.42
C ALA A 295 12.93 2.86 -15.50
N VAL A 296 12.57 2.29 -14.36
CA VAL A 296 11.92 0.98 -14.25
C VAL A 296 10.47 1.25 -13.92
N ILE A 297 9.56 0.91 -14.83
CA ILE A 297 8.12 1.10 -14.64
C ILE A 297 7.49 -0.28 -14.45
N THR A 298 6.73 -0.46 -13.37
CA THR A 298 6.02 -1.70 -13.07
C THR A 298 4.52 -1.44 -12.97
N PRO A 299 3.67 -2.43 -13.34
CA PRO A 299 2.23 -2.24 -13.48
C PRO A 299 1.50 -2.36 -12.13
N HIS A 300 1.81 -1.48 -11.17
CA HIS A 300 1.18 -1.40 -9.84
C HIS A 300 1.18 -2.76 -9.12
N LEU A 301 2.37 -3.40 -9.04
CA LEU A 301 2.52 -4.77 -8.53
C LEU A 301 3.23 -4.86 -7.17
N ALA A 302 3.66 -3.74 -6.59
CA ALA A 302 4.36 -3.75 -5.31
C ALA A 302 3.49 -4.27 -4.14
N GLY A 303 2.17 -4.13 -4.23
CA GLY A 303 1.21 -4.67 -3.26
C GLY A 303 1.04 -6.19 -3.36
N SER A 304 0.14 -6.73 -2.53
CA SER A 304 -0.12 -8.17 -2.48
C SER A 304 -0.59 -8.74 -3.81
N GLN A 305 0.10 -9.76 -4.29
CA GLN A 305 -0.23 -10.51 -5.50
C GLN A 305 -0.08 -12.03 -5.29
N GLY A 306 -0.80 -12.80 -6.08
CA GLY A 306 -0.66 -14.25 -6.08
C GLY A 306 -0.85 -14.86 -4.69
N ASN A 307 0.18 -15.55 -4.17
CA ASN A 307 0.11 -16.21 -2.86
C ASN A 307 0.07 -15.24 -1.67
N GLU A 308 0.44 -13.97 -1.85
CA GLU A 308 0.42 -12.95 -0.79
C GLU A 308 -1.00 -12.50 -0.45
N LEU A 309 -1.96 -12.65 -1.39
CA LEU A 309 -3.37 -12.36 -1.17
C LEU A 309 -3.96 -13.16 -0.01
N ARG A 310 -3.37 -14.31 0.31
CA ARG A 310 -3.78 -15.11 1.48
C ARG A 310 -3.61 -14.37 2.79
N ARG A 311 -2.54 -13.55 2.95
CA ARG A 311 -2.37 -12.72 4.16
C ARG A 311 -3.52 -11.75 4.37
N LEU A 312 -4.09 -11.22 3.28
CA LEU A 312 -5.23 -10.29 3.36
C LEU A 312 -6.48 -11.01 3.88
N ALA A 313 -6.74 -12.22 3.34
CA ALA A 313 -7.83 -13.05 3.79
C ALA A 313 -7.65 -13.51 5.24
N ASP A 314 -6.45 -13.99 5.62
CA ASP A 314 -6.15 -14.45 6.97
C ASP A 314 -6.34 -13.33 8.00
N LEU A 315 -5.90 -12.11 7.68
CA LEU A 315 -6.15 -10.94 8.53
C LEU A 315 -7.64 -10.65 8.65
N ALA A 316 -8.38 -10.65 7.54
CA ALA A 316 -9.82 -10.39 7.58
C ALA A 316 -10.59 -11.44 8.39
N VAL A 317 -10.24 -12.72 8.27
CA VAL A 317 -10.80 -13.80 9.12
C VAL A 317 -10.52 -13.52 10.59
N GLY A 318 -9.28 -13.16 10.94
CA GLY A 318 -8.90 -12.80 12.30
C GLY A 318 -9.69 -11.61 12.86
N GLU A 319 -9.93 -10.58 12.04
CA GLU A 319 -10.71 -9.40 12.43
C GLU A 319 -12.18 -9.75 12.64
N VAL A 320 -12.80 -10.57 11.78
CA VAL A 320 -14.18 -11.06 11.97
C VAL A 320 -14.27 -11.89 13.26
N ALA A 321 -13.29 -12.77 13.51
CA ALA A 321 -13.25 -13.58 14.72
C ALA A 321 -13.16 -12.73 15.99
N ARG A 322 -12.27 -11.72 16.01
CA ARG A 322 -12.12 -10.80 17.14
C ARG A 322 -13.41 -10.00 17.40
N TRP A 323 -13.99 -9.46 16.33
CA TRP A 323 -15.23 -8.71 16.44
C TRP A 323 -16.38 -9.57 16.96
N ALA A 324 -16.52 -10.81 16.47
CA ALA A 324 -17.51 -11.79 16.94
C ALA A 324 -17.34 -12.14 18.42
N ALA A 325 -16.08 -12.18 18.91
CA ALA A 325 -15.75 -12.41 20.32
C ALA A 325 -16.00 -11.17 21.21
N GLY A 326 -16.22 -9.99 20.63
CA GLY A 326 -16.38 -8.74 21.38
C GLY A 326 -15.05 -8.08 21.78
N ASP A 327 -13.91 -8.54 21.22
CA ASP A 327 -12.56 -8.00 21.50
C ASP A 327 -12.25 -6.71 20.69
N GLY A 328 -13.15 -6.32 19.78
CA GLY A 328 -12.93 -5.25 18.82
C GLY A 328 -11.86 -5.60 17.77
N PHE A 329 -11.68 -4.72 16.79
CA PHE A 329 -10.67 -4.92 15.73
C PHE A 329 -9.24 -4.68 16.24
N ALA A 330 -8.30 -5.49 15.77
CA ALA A 330 -6.87 -5.24 15.97
C ALA A 330 -6.35 -4.14 15.01
N HIS A 331 -6.97 -4.02 13.84
CA HIS A 331 -6.61 -3.05 12.81
C HIS A 331 -7.78 -2.09 12.49
N PRO A 332 -8.29 -1.33 13.50
CA PRO A 332 -9.42 -0.44 13.28
C PRO A 332 -9.06 0.72 12.36
N VAL A 333 -9.91 0.99 11.39
CA VAL A 333 -9.87 2.23 10.61
C VAL A 333 -10.78 3.25 11.30
N ARG A 334 -10.27 4.45 11.54
CA ARG A 334 -11.00 5.56 12.16
C ARG A 334 -11.17 6.70 11.20
N ARG A 335 -12.35 7.33 11.19
CA ARG A 335 -12.68 8.47 10.29
C ARG A 335 -11.62 9.56 10.34
N GLU A 336 -11.17 9.92 11.55
CA GLU A 336 -10.19 11.00 11.76
C GLU A 336 -8.81 10.65 11.16
N ARG A 337 -8.51 9.37 11.05
CA ARG A 337 -7.25 8.89 10.48
C ARG A 337 -7.29 8.71 8.97
N LEU A 338 -8.46 8.72 8.34
CA LEU A 338 -8.56 8.63 6.89
C LEU A 338 -7.81 9.77 6.19
N ALA A 339 -7.75 10.95 6.80
CA ALA A 339 -6.97 12.07 6.27
C ALA A 339 -5.45 11.79 6.21
N PHE A 340 -4.95 10.73 6.86
CA PHE A 340 -3.53 10.39 6.99
C PHE A 340 -3.20 8.97 6.48
N LEU A 341 -4.21 8.22 6.03
CA LEU A 341 -4.04 6.85 5.52
C LEU A 341 -4.14 6.82 4.00
N ALA A 342 -3.30 6.02 3.36
CA ALA A 342 -3.30 5.80 1.92
C ALA A 342 -4.51 4.97 1.47
#